data_962b6602ff57651a6ec0712894c97365
#
_entry.id   962b6602ff57651a6ec0712894c97365
#
_cell.length_a   1.000
_cell.length_b   1.000
_cell.length_c   1.000
_cell.angle_alpha   90.00
_cell.angle_beta   90.00
_cell.angle_gamma   90.00
#
_symmetry.space_group_name_H-M   'P 1'
#
loop_
_entity.id
_entity.type
_entity.pdbx_description
1 polymer ?
#
loop_
_entity_poly.entity_id
_entity_poly.type
_entity_poly.pdbx_seq_one_letter_code
_entity_poly.pdbx_strand_id
1 'polypeptide(L)'
;MNIHIEGNIGAGKSTLLNFIKENIECSISQEPVDEWEKINLLDNFYKDISRWSFTFQMNCFISRTQKVDNLPEGVNIIERSIMSDRIFAKNCYKNDQMTKIEYDIYLKWSKWLYEKLSKKIKNIIYLRSTPQVSYERIKMRNRNGESDIPLEYLEQIHKLHDEWLLDNDDINILVIDADNLIYDKDIIDVIKTKFCLLNKNDSINIDYHF
;
A
#
# COMPACT_ATOMS: atom_id res chain seq x y z
N MET A 1 12.57 -8.49 -7.86
CA MET A 1 12.16 -8.51 -6.42
C MET A 1 11.06 -7.49 -6.21
N ASN A 2 10.00 -7.83 -5.45
CA ASN A 2 8.89 -6.91 -5.18
C ASN A 2 8.95 -6.45 -3.72
N ILE A 3 8.83 -5.13 -3.50
CA ILE A 3 8.77 -4.48 -2.19
C ILE A 3 7.48 -3.65 -2.17
N HIS A 4 6.62 -3.89 -1.20
CA HIS A 4 5.35 -3.19 -1.07
C HIS A 4 5.45 -2.09 -0.01
N ILE A 5 4.93 -0.89 -0.29
CA ILE A 5 4.82 0.19 0.69
C ILE A 5 3.42 0.17 1.27
N GLU A 6 3.31 -0.15 2.55
CA GLU A 6 2.06 -0.21 3.31
C GLU A 6 1.94 0.95 4.29
N GLY A 7 0.73 1.24 4.71
CA GLY A 7 0.45 2.31 5.68
C GLY A 7 -0.90 2.97 5.46
N ASN A 8 -1.29 3.82 6.38
CA ASN A 8 -2.61 4.47 6.37
C ASN A 8 -2.83 5.37 5.15
N ILE A 9 -4.06 5.84 4.94
CA ILE A 9 -4.36 6.95 4.04
C ILE A 9 -3.64 8.18 4.61
N GLY A 10 -2.99 8.99 3.77
CA GLY A 10 -2.23 10.15 4.25
C GLY A 10 -0.85 9.86 4.85
N ALA A 11 -0.42 8.60 4.96
CA ALA A 11 0.89 8.25 5.53
C ALA A 11 2.11 8.71 4.69
N GLY A 12 1.92 9.16 3.45
CA GLY A 12 3.02 9.62 2.59
C GLY A 12 3.60 8.56 1.64
N LYS A 13 2.90 7.44 1.41
CA LYS A 13 3.37 6.32 0.57
C LYS A 13 3.81 6.74 -0.83
N SER A 14 2.99 7.51 -1.54
CA SER A 14 3.31 7.97 -2.90
C SER A 14 4.53 8.90 -2.91
N THR A 15 4.73 9.69 -1.85
CA THR A 15 5.91 10.54 -1.69
C THR A 15 7.17 9.69 -1.53
N LEU A 16 7.14 8.70 -0.64
CA LEU A 16 8.25 7.76 -0.45
C LEU A 16 8.53 6.97 -1.73
N LEU A 17 7.50 6.51 -2.44
CA LEU A 17 7.64 5.79 -3.70
C LEU A 17 8.43 6.60 -4.74
N ASN A 18 8.07 7.89 -4.91
CA ASN A 18 8.75 8.79 -5.85
C ASN A 18 10.19 9.05 -5.41
N PHE A 19 10.43 9.28 -4.11
CA PHE A 19 11.76 9.47 -3.57
C PHE A 19 12.66 8.24 -3.78
N ILE A 20 12.13 7.04 -3.59
CA ILE A 20 12.87 5.79 -3.87
C ILE A 20 13.21 5.70 -5.36
N LYS A 21 12.27 6.01 -6.27
CA LYS A 21 12.49 5.99 -7.72
C LYS A 21 13.66 6.88 -8.17
N GLU A 22 13.81 8.04 -7.51
CA GLU A 22 14.90 8.98 -7.83
C GLU A 22 16.28 8.47 -7.39
N ASN A 23 16.35 7.60 -6.38
CA ASN A 23 17.57 7.20 -5.69
C ASN A 23 17.94 5.70 -5.88
N ILE A 24 17.02 4.87 -6.34
CA ILE A 24 17.22 3.44 -6.56
C ILE A 24 16.80 3.09 -7.97
N GLU A 25 17.55 2.21 -8.64
CA GLU A 25 17.15 1.65 -9.92
C GLU A 25 16.02 0.64 -9.71
N CYS A 26 14.80 1.05 -10.01
CA CYS A 26 13.60 0.23 -9.81
C CYS A 26 12.46 0.67 -10.71
N SER A 27 11.51 -0.23 -10.93
CA SER A 27 10.20 0.10 -11.48
C SER A 27 9.24 0.44 -10.34
N ILE A 28 8.33 1.38 -10.56
CA ILE A 28 7.30 1.73 -9.58
C ILE A 28 5.91 1.37 -10.08
N SER A 29 5.04 0.95 -9.15
CA SER A 29 3.63 0.74 -9.40
C SER A 29 2.82 1.50 -8.36
N GLN A 30 2.21 2.60 -8.80
CA GLN A 30 1.31 3.40 -7.96
C GLN A 30 -0.09 2.79 -7.88
N GLU A 31 -0.80 3.12 -6.82
CA GLU A 31 -2.21 2.82 -6.68
C GLU A 31 -3.02 3.45 -7.84
N PRO A 32 -3.96 2.72 -8.48
CA PRO A 32 -4.69 3.22 -9.66
C PRO A 32 -5.84 4.16 -9.31
N VAL A 33 -5.58 5.15 -8.46
CA VAL A 33 -6.60 6.09 -7.96
C VAL A 33 -7.24 6.88 -9.11
N ASP A 34 -6.44 7.31 -10.09
CA ASP A 34 -6.94 8.03 -11.27
C ASP A 34 -7.98 7.22 -12.06
N GLU A 35 -7.84 5.89 -12.11
CA GLU A 35 -8.81 5.01 -12.76
C GLU A 35 -10.14 4.99 -11.99
N TRP A 36 -10.06 4.99 -10.66
CA TRP A 36 -11.25 5.01 -9.79
C TRP A 36 -11.96 6.37 -9.81
N GLU A 37 -11.19 7.46 -9.89
CA GLU A 37 -11.73 8.83 -10.02
C GLU A 37 -12.43 9.05 -11.37
N LYS A 38 -11.86 8.54 -12.47
CA LYS A 38 -12.46 8.66 -13.82
C LYS A 38 -13.87 8.10 -13.92
N ILE A 39 -14.18 7.05 -13.16
CA ILE A 39 -15.52 6.44 -13.12
C ILE A 39 -16.32 6.89 -11.89
N ASN A 40 -15.87 7.91 -11.18
CA ASN A 40 -16.44 8.43 -9.94
C ASN A 40 -16.62 7.38 -8.82
N LEU A 41 -15.86 6.29 -8.86
CA LEU A 41 -16.03 5.18 -7.92
C LEU A 41 -15.55 5.56 -6.51
N LEU A 42 -14.43 6.29 -6.41
CA LEU A 42 -13.88 6.76 -5.13
C LEU A 42 -14.82 7.76 -4.45
N ASP A 43 -15.34 8.72 -5.20
CA ASP A 43 -16.28 9.73 -4.70
C ASP A 43 -17.60 9.09 -4.25
N ASN A 44 -18.16 8.16 -5.04
CA ASN A 44 -19.34 7.41 -4.67
C ASN A 44 -19.14 6.57 -3.41
N PHE A 45 -17.96 5.95 -3.26
CA PHE A 45 -17.64 5.17 -2.05
C PHE A 45 -17.68 6.03 -0.80
N TYR A 46 -17.02 7.20 -0.79
CA TYR A 46 -17.04 8.06 0.40
C TYR A 46 -18.38 8.73 0.67
N LYS A 47 -19.21 8.97 -0.36
CA LYS A 47 -20.55 9.52 -0.19
C LYS A 47 -21.55 8.52 0.43
N ASP A 48 -21.44 7.25 0.07
CA ASP A 48 -22.31 6.18 0.58
C ASP A 48 -21.53 4.87 0.69
N ILE A 49 -20.76 4.76 1.80
CA ILE A 49 -19.88 3.62 2.03
C ILE A 49 -20.67 2.31 2.04
N SER A 50 -21.85 2.29 2.66
CA SER A 50 -22.68 1.08 2.77
C SER A 50 -23.11 0.55 1.40
N ARG A 51 -23.46 1.45 0.48
CA ARG A 51 -23.85 1.07 -0.88
C ARG A 51 -22.65 0.60 -1.72
N TRP A 52 -21.50 1.22 -1.54
CA TRP A 52 -20.38 1.09 -2.48
C TRP A 52 -19.20 0.26 -1.96
N SER A 53 -19.19 -0.10 -0.66
CA SER A 53 -18.06 -0.79 -0.02
C SER A 53 -17.64 -2.06 -0.77
N PHE A 54 -18.56 -2.97 -1.04
CA PHE A 54 -18.27 -4.21 -1.74
C PHE A 54 -17.77 -3.95 -3.16
N THR A 55 -18.46 -3.09 -3.90
CA THR A 55 -18.09 -2.74 -5.28
C THR A 55 -16.70 -2.11 -5.34
N PHE A 56 -16.43 -1.14 -4.44
CA PHE A 56 -15.14 -0.47 -4.36
C PHE A 56 -14.01 -1.43 -3.99
N GLN A 57 -14.18 -2.21 -2.92
CA GLN A 57 -13.14 -3.13 -2.44
C GLN A 57 -12.83 -4.23 -3.46
N MET A 58 -13.83 -4.75 -4.17
CA MET A 58 -13.62 -5.72 -5.25
C MET A 58 -12.86 -5.09 -6.43
N ASN A 59 -13.20 -3.86 -6.81
CA ASN A 59 -12.49 -3.16 -7.88
C ASN A 59 -11.04 -2.86 -7.50
N CYS A 60 -10.77 -2.35 -6.29
CA CYS A 60 -9.41 -2.10 -5.79
C CYS A 60 -8.56 -3.37 -5.83
N PHE A 61 -9.09 -4.44 -5.31
CA PHE A 61 -8.44 -5.74 -5.27
C PHE A 61 -8.10 -6.30 -6.66
N ILE A 62 -9.05 -6.25 -7.62
CA ILE A 62 -8.84 -6.74 -8.99
C ILE A 62 -7.85 -5.86 -9.74
N SER A 63 -8.02 -4.55 -9.72
CA SER A 63 -7.14 -3.61 -10.43
C SER A 63 -5.71 -3.66 -9.92
N ARG A 64 -5.51 -3.82 -8.61
CA ARG A 64 -4.20 -4.02 -8.00
C ARG A 64 -3.57 -5.35 -8.42
N THR A 65 -4.35 -6.42 -8.45
CA THR A 65 -3.89 -7.73 -8.92
C THR A 65 -3.39 -7.66 -10.35
N GLN A 66 -4.13 -7.01 -11.24
CA GLN A 66 -3.72 -6.83 -12.65
C GLN A 66 -2.39 -6.07 -12.77
N LYS A 67 -2.17 -5.03 -11.94
CA LYS A 67 -0.88 -4.31 -11.93
C LYS A 67 0.27 -5.19 -11.48
N VAL A 68 0.08 -6.01 -10.45
CA VAL A 68 1.12 -6.92 -9.93
C VAL A 68 1.48 -8.01 -10.94
N ASP A 69 0.52 -8.51 -11.71
CA ASP A 69 0.78 -9.53 -12.74
C ASP A 69 1.60 -9.01 -13.92
N ASN A 70 1.53 -7.70 -14.20
CA ASN A 70 2.24 -7.04 -15.31
C ASN A 70 3.55 -6.36 -14.89
N LEU A 71 4.08 -6.64 -13.70
CA LEU A 71 5.34 -6.06 -13.25
C LEU A 71 6.53 -6.60 -14.07
N PRO A 72 7.48 -5.73 -14.46
CA PRO A 72 8.69 -6.14 -15.15
C PRO A 72 9.61 -6.95 -14.25
N GLU A 73 10.59 -7.61 -14.86
CA GLU A 73 11.71 -8.21 -14.10
C GLU A 73 12.54 -7.13 -13.40
N GLY A 74 13.22 -7.51 -12.31
CA GLY A 74 14.05 -6.61 -11.52
C GLY A 74 13.45 -6.21 -10.19
N VAL A 75 13.79 -5.03 -9.70
CA VAL A 75 13.30 -4.44 -8.45
C VAL A 75 12.05 -3.64 -8.74
N ASN A 76 10.96 -3.99 -8.07
CA ASN A 76 9.68 -3.29 -8.18
C ASN A 76 9.27 -2.76 -6.82
N ILE A 77 8.97 -1.48 -6.74
CA ILE A 77 8.40 -0.83 -5.56
C ILE A 77 6.92 -0.54 -5.84
N ILE A 78 6.05 -1.05 -4.99
CA ILE A 78 4.61 -1.14 -5.24
C ILE A 78 3.87 -0.43 -4.11
N GLU A 79 3.00 0.53 -4.46
CA GLU A 79 2.14 1.15 -3.47
C GLU A 79 1.00 0.21 -3.12
N ARG A 80 0.97 -0.22 -1.86
CA ARG A 80 0.08 -1.22 -1.27
C ARG A 80 0.23 -2.63 -1.87
N SER A 81 -0.30 -3.59 -1.18
CA SER A 81 -0.46 -4.97 -1.63
C SER A 81 -1.93 -5.38 -1.61
N ILE A 82 -2.23 -6.52 -2.17
CA ILE A 82 -3.57 -7.14 -2.05
C ILE A 82 -3.95 -7.48 -0.60
N MET A 83 -2.98 -7.47 0.32
CA MET A 83 -3.25 -7.67 1.75
C MET A 83 -3.83 -6.43 2.40
N SER A 84 -3.43 -5.22 1.95
CA SER A 84 -4.07 -3.98 2.40
C SER A 84 -5.57 -3.96 2.12
N ASP A 85 -5.98 -4.43 0.93
CA ASP A 85 -7.40 -4.43 0.55
C ASP A 85 -8.25 -5.23 1.56
N ARG A 86 -7.68 -6.29 2.14
CA ARG A 86 -8.36 -7.08 3.19
C ARG A 86 -8.58 -6.29 4.48
N ILE A 87 -7.67 -5.37 4.82
CA ILE A 87 -7.81 -4.47 5.98
C ILE A 87 -9.01 -3.54 5.77
N PHE A 88 -9.10 -2.92 4.60
CA PHE A 88 -10.19 -2.00 4.28
C PHE A 88 -11.54 -2.72 4.20
N ALA A 89 -11.60 -3.89 3.55
CA ALA A 89 -12.82 -4.71 3.52
C ALA A 89 -13.24 -5.17 4.92
N LYS A 90 -12.28 -5.60 5.77
CA LYS A 90 -12.53 -5.97 7.17
C LYS A 90 -13.07 -4.78 7.97
N ASN A 91 -12.55 -3.57 7.72
CA ASN A 91 -13.04 -2.36 8.37
C ASN A 91 -14.48 -2.05 7.97
N CYS A 92 -14.80 -2.08 6.67
CA CYS A 92 -16.17 -1.89 6.21
C CYS A 92 -17.14 -2.92 6.82
N TYR A 93 -16.74 -4.19 6.91
CA TYR A 93 -17.55 -5.23 7.54
C TYR A 93 -17.76 -4.99 9.04
N LYS A 94 -16.70 -4.61 9.79
CA LYS A 94 -16.78 -4.33 11.24
C LYS A 94 -17.68 -3.13 11.57
N ASN A 95 -17.85 -2.22 10.63
CA ASN A 95 -18.70 -1.02 10.79
C ASN A 95 -20.07 -1.17 10.13
N ASP A 96 -20.54 -2.39 9.88
CA ASP A 96 -21.83 -2.69 9.24
C ASP A 96 -22.03 -2.00 7.87
N GLN A 97 -20.94 -1.63 7.21
CA GLN A 97 -20.90 -0.99 5.89
C GLN A 97 -20.77 -2.02 4.75
N MET A 98 -20.59 -3.28 5.07
CA MET A 98 -20.55 -4.42 4.15
C MET A 98 -21.32 -5.57 4.80
N THR A 99 -22.25 -6.17 4.08
CA THR A 99 -23.01 -7.32 4.60
C THR A 99 -22.11 -8.54 4.78
N LYS A 100 -22.54 -9.46 5.65
CA LYS A 100 -21.80 -10.71 5.84
C LYS A 100 -21.65 -11.50 4.54
N ILE A 101 -22.67 -11.52 3.69
CA ILE A 101 -22.63 -12.23 2.40
C ILE A 101 -21.58 -11.61 1.48
N GLU A 102 -21.54 -10.29 1.35
CA GLU A 102 -20.56 -9.57 0.53
C GLU A 102 -19.14 -9.79 1.06
N TYR A 103 -18.94 -9.72 2.39
CA TYR A 103 -17.65 -9.96 3.00
C TYR A 103 -17.17 -11.40 2.80
N ASP A 104 -18.05 -12.41 2.94
CA ASP A 104 -17.71 -13.80 2.68
C ASP A 104 -17.32 -14.05 1.21
N ILE A 105 -18.02 -13.40 0.26
CA ILE A 105 -17.65 -13.42 -1.17
C ILE A 105 -16.30 -12.78 -1.38
N TYR A 106 -16.06 -11.60 -0.80
CA TYR A 106 -14.78 -10.91 -0.86
C TYR A 106 -13.64 -11.81 -0.33
N LEU A 107 -13.80 -12.41 0.84
CA LEU A 107 -12.81 -13.30 1.45
C LEU A 107 -12.51 -14.52 0.56
N LYS A 108 -13.53 -15.12 -0.06
CA LYS A 108 -13.36 -16.26 -0.98
C LYS A 108 -12.46 -15.88 -2.15
N TRP A 109 -12.72 -14.77 -2.81
CA TRP A 109 -11.92 -14.32 -3.95
C TRP A 109 -10.53 -13.83 -3.55
N SER A 110 -10.43 -13.09 -2.43
CA SER A 110 -9.14 -12.61 -1.93
C SER A 110 -8.23 -13.77 -1.51
N LYS A 111 -8.78 -14.82 -0.89
CA LYS A 111 -8.01 -16.03 -0.54
C LYS A 111 -7.46 -16.72 -1.79
N TRP A 112 -8.29 -16.95 -2.79
CA TRP A 112 -7.88 -17.59 -4.03
C TRP A 112 -6.77 -16.85 -4.77
N LEU A 113 -6.90 -15.52 -4.89
CA LEU A 113 -5.86 -14.69 -5.51
C LEU A 113 -4.61 -14.59 -4.65
N TYR A 114 -4.76 -14.49 -3.33
CA TYR A 114 -3.63 -14.50 -2.40
C TYR A 114 -2.80 -15.77 -2.54
N GLU A 115 -3.41 -16.93 -2.60
CA GLU A 115 -2.71 -18.21 -2.80
C GLU A 115 -1.92 -18.25 -4.11
N LYS A 116 -2.41 -17.59 -5.17
CA LYS A 116 -1.69 -17.44 -6.45
C LYS A 116 -0.53 -16.45 -6.39
N LEU A 117 -0.67 -15.35 -5.64
CA LEU A 117 0.24 -14.22 -5.62
C LEU A 117 1.11 -14.12 -4.37
N SER A 118 0.80 -14.88 -3.30
CA SER A 118 1.45 -14.75 -1.97
C SER A 118 2.97 -14.94 -2.01
N LYS A 119 3.47 -15.78 -2.91
CA LYS A 119 4.91 -15.96 -3.09
C LYS A 119 5.63 -14.67 -3.53
N LYS A 120 4.88 -13.66 -3.99
CA LYS A 120 5.40 -12.36 -4.44
C LYS A 120 5.42 -11.30 -3.33
N ILE A 121 4.69 -11.52 -2.21
CA ILE A 121 4.60 -10.55 -1.10
C ILE A 121 5.49 -11.03 0.05
N LYS A 122 6.77 -10.68 -0.02
CA LYS A 122 7.76 -11.06 1.00
C LYS A 122 8.45 -9.87 1.67
N ASN A 123 8.44 -8.71 1.03
CA ASN A 123 9.13 -7.53 1.50
C ASN A 123 8.15 -6.37 1.62
N ILE A 124 8.08 -5.76 2.78
CA ILE A 124 7.18 -4.63 3.07
C ILE A 124 7.96 -3.50 3.73
N ILE A 125 7.72 -2.28 3.26
CA ILE A 125 8.01 -1.05 4.00
C ILE A 125 6.70 -0.62 4.64
N TYR A 126 6.61 -0.70 5.97
CA TYR A 126 5.47 -0.17 6.71
C TYR A 126 5.75 1.27 7.09
N LEU A 127 5.14 2.20 6.34
CA LEU A 127 5.18 3.62 6.60
C LEU A 127 4.14 3.93 7.68
N ARG A 128 4.58 3.86 8.95
CA ARG A 128 3.72 3.98 10.11
C ARG A 128 3.57 5.44 10.49
N SER A 129 2.39 6.01 10.25
CA SER A 129 2.01 7.37 10.64
C SER A 129 0.91 7.31 11.68
N THR A 130 0.93 8.22 12.64
CA THR A 130 -0.19 8.35 13.58
C THR A 130 -1.46 8.76 12.83
N PRO A 131 -2.65 8.35 13.30
CA PRO A 131 -3.91 8.74 12.69
C PRO A 131 -4.08 10.25 12.60
N GLN A 132 -3.64 11.00 13.62
CA GLN A 132 -3.70 12.46 13.65
C GLN A 132 -2.89 13.11 12.51
N VAL A 133 -1.63 12.71 12.35
CA VAL A 133 -0.77 13.24 11.28
C VAL A 133 -1.31 12.85 9.90
N SER A 134 -1.80 11.63 9.76
CA SER A 134 -2.47 11.17 8.54
C SER A 134 -3.70 12.02 8.19
N TYR A 135 -4.54 12.33 9.19
CA TYR A 135 -5.72 13.18 9.04
C TYR A 135 -5.37 14.60 8.58
N GLU A 136 -4.37 15.21 9.20
CA GLU A 136 -3.89 16.56 8.82
C GLU A 136 -3.35 16.58 7.38
N ARG A 137 -2.58 15.57 7.00
CA ARG A 137 -2.06 15.43 5.63
C ARG A 137 -3.16 15.22 4.58
N ILE A 138 -4.22 14.47 4.91
CA ILE A 138 -5.40 14.32 4.04
C ILE A 138 -6.09 15.66 3.83
N LYS A 139 -6.31 16.44 4.90
CA LYS A 139 -6.91 17.77 4.82
C LYS A 139 -6.07 18.73 3.97
N MET A 140 -4.74 18.73 4.14
CA MET A 140 -3.84 19.55 3.32
C MET A 140 -3.84 19.14 1.84
N ARG A 141 -3.90 17.84 1.55
CA ARG A 141 -3.92 17.33 0.18
C ARG A 141 -5.21 17.65 -0.55
N ASN A 142 -6.33 17.76 0.16
CA ASN A 142 -7.66 18.15 -0.34
C ASN A 142 -8.09 17.38 -1.60
N ARG A 143 -7.89 16.04 -1.62
CA ARG A 143 -8.37 15.20 -2.72
C ARG A 143 -9.89 15.03 -2.63
N ASN A 144 -10.57 15.08 -3.79
CA ASN A 144 -12.01 14.88 -3.86
C ASN A 144 -12.43 13.56 -3.20
N GLY A 145 -13.48 13.62 -2.37
CA GLY A 145 -14.04 12.48 -1.64
C GLY A 145 -13.27 12.11 -0.36
N GLU A 146 -12.00 12.50 -0.20
CA GLU A 146 -11.21 12.15 1.00
C GLU A 146 -11.31 13.19 2.13
N SER A 147 -11.75 14.43 1.85
CA SER A 147 -11.81 15.52 2.83
C SER A 147 -12.70 15.20 4.04
N ASP A 148 -13.66 14.30 3.87
CA ASP A 148 -14.67 13.96 4.88
C ASP A 148 -14.36 12.66 5.64
N ILE A 149 -13.18 12.05 5.39
CA ILE A 149 -12.74 10.86 6.13
C ILE A 149 -12.59 11.23 7.62
N PRO A 150 -13.36 10.59 8.53
CA PRO A 150 -13.27 10.89 9.95
C PRO A 150 -11.98 10.33 10.55
N LEU A 151 -11.48 10.98 11.61
CA LEU A 151 -10.30 10.51 12.34
C LEU A 151 -10.46 9.09 12.86
N GLU A 152 -11.63 8.74 13.38
CA GLU A 152 -11.95 7.40 13.88
C GLU A 152 -11.73 6.31 12.81
N TYR A 153 -12.07 6.58 11.55
CA TYR A 153 -11.81 5.64 10.45
C TYR A 153 -10.29 5.38 10.28
N LEU A 154 -9.49 6.44 10.38
CA LEU A 154 -8.02 6.33 10.29
C LEU A 154 -7.43 5.59 11.50
N GLU A 155 -8.00 5.77 12.70
CA GLU A 155 -7.63 5.03 13.90
C GLU A 155 -7.89 3.52 13.74
N GLN A 156 -9.05 3.17 13.21
CA GLN A 156 -9.41 1.78 12.94
C GLN A 156 -8.47 1.14 11.89
N ILE A 157 -8.19 1.83 10.79
CA ILE A 157 -7.27 1.36 9.75
C ILE A 157 -5.83 1.26 10.28
N HIS A 158 -5.38 2.22 11.09
CA HIS A 158 -4.07 2.18 11.74
C HIS A 158 -3.92 0.94 12.62
N LYS A 159 -4.90 0.69 13.49
CA LYS A 159 -4.91 -0.50 14.36
C LYS A 159 -4.84 -1.81 13.55
N LEU A 160 -5.58 -1.90 12.45
CA LEU A 160 -5.58 -3.09 11.59
C LEU A 160 -4.24 -3.28 10.86
N HIS A 161 -3.53 -2.20 10.51
CA HIS A 161 -2.18 -2.29 9.96
C HIS A 161 -1.19 -2.77 11.02
N ASP A 162 -1.23 -2.20 12.24
CA ASP A 162 -0.37 -2.61 13.34
C ASP A 162 -0.59 -4.09 13.69
N GLU A 163 -1.85 -4.54 13.83
CA GLU A 163 -2.21 -5.95 14.06
C GLU A 163 -1.66 -6.89 12.98
N TRP A 164 -1.56 -6.44 11.75
CA TRP A 164 -1.06 -7.27 10.65
C TRP A 164 0.46 -7.25 10.54
N LEU A 165 1.09 -6.09 10.71
CA LEU A 165 2.48 -5.88 10.28
C LEU A 165 3.48 -5.92 11.43
N LEU A 166 3.10 -5.58 12.68
CA LEU A 166 4.06 -5.51 13.78
C LEU A 166 4.40 -6.88 14.37
N ASP A 167 3.47 -7.84 14.29
CA ASP A 167 3.65 -9.19 14.87
C ASP A 167 3.75 -10.27 13.78
N ASN A 168 4.27 -9.93 12.58
CA ASN A 168 4.34 -10.86 11.45
C ASN A 168 5.79 -11.23 11.11
N ASP A 169 6.22 -12.40 11.56
CA ASP A 169 7.57 -12.92 11.32
C ASP A 169 7.76 -13.58 9.95
N ASP A 170 6.67 -13.84 9.21
CA ASP A 170 6.72 -14.50 7.89
C ASP A 170 7.12 -13.54 6.76
N ILE A 171 7.09 -12.24 7.03
CA ILE A 171 7.34 -11.16 6.06
C ILE A 171 8.56 -10.35 6.51
N ASN A 172 9.45 -10.03 5.57
CA ASN A 172 10.56 -9.13 5.82
C ASN A 172 10.06 -7.68 5.83
N ILE A 173 9.84 -7.12 7.03
CA ILE A 173 9.24 -5.80 7.21
C ILE A 173 10.30 -4.79 7.68
N LEU A 174 10.28 -3.61 7.05
CA LEU A 174 10.94 -2.39 7.51
C LEU A 174 9.87 -1.43 7.99
N VAL A 175 9.83 -1.16 9.29
CA VAL A 175 8.94 -0.13 9.86
C VAL A 175 9.66 1.21 9.83
N ILE A 176 9.02 2.23 9.25
CA ILE A 176 9.51 3.61 9.18
C ILE A 176 8.51 4.51 9.91
N ASP A 177 9.00 5.30 10.85
CA ASP A 177 8.21 6.38 11.48
C ASP A 177 7.96 7.48 10.44
N ALA A 178 6.71 7.57 9.97
CA ALA A 178 6.32 8.49 8.94
C ALA A 178 5.98 9.90 9.45
N ASP A 179 5.81 10.06 10.77
CA ASP A 179 5.48 11.37 11.35
C ASP A 179 6.69 12.30 11.31
N ASN A 180 7.89 11.75 11.51
CA ASN A 180 9.17 12.46 11.56
C ASN A 180 10.10 12.10 10.39
N LEU A 181 9.59 11.48 9.31
CA LEU A 181 10.41 11.02 8.21
C LEU A 181 11.08 12.16 7.46
N ILE A 182 12.41 12.11 7.39
CA ILE A 182 13.24 12.98 6.56
C ILE A 182 13.62 12.21 5.30
N TYR A 183 13.39 12.83 4.14
CA TYR A 183 13.71 12.26 2.83
C TYR A 183 15.16 12.62 2.46
N ASP A 184 16.10 11.86 2.96
CA ASP A 184 17.54 12.04 2.77
C ASP A 184 18.24 10.74 2.34
N LYS A 185 19.58 10.78 2.29
CA LYS A 185 20.37 9.63 1.93
C LYS A 185 20.25 8.50 2.95
N ASP A 186 20.09 8.83 4.23
CA ASP A 186 20.12 7.84 5.32
C ASP A 186 18.93 6.90 5.20
N ILE A 187 17.73 7.40 4.87
CA ILE A 187 16.56 6.54 4.67
C ILE A 187 16.72 5.62 3.44
N ILE A 188 17.40 6.10 2.39
CA ILE A 188 17.71 5.27 1.21
C ILE A 188 18.69 4.16 1.59
N ASP A 189 19.73 4.46 2.36
CA ASP A 189 20.73 3.47 2.80
C ASP A 189 20.10 2.41 3.73
N VAL A 190 19.17 2.81 4.60
CA VAL A 190 18.38 1.88 5.42
C VAL A 190 17.54 0.94 4.56
N ILE A 191 16.83 1.47 3.55
CA ILE A 191 16.01 0.68 2.63
C ILE A 191 16.90 -0.29 1.82
N LYS A 192 18.01 0.19 1.27
CA LYS A 192 18.97 -0.66 0.53
C LYS A 192 19.53 -1.79 1.37
N THR A 193 19.96 -1.47 2.58
CA THR A 193 20.50 -2.45 3.52
C THR A 193 19.47 -3.50 3.89
N LYS A 194 18.26 -3.08 4.24
CA LYS A 194 17.17 -3.99 4.65
C LYS A 194 16.79 -4.98 3.57
N PHE A 195 16.76 -4.54 2.31
CA PHE A 195 16.31 -5.35 1.17
C PHE A 195 17.45 -5.81 0.25
N CYS A 196 18.70 -5.60 0.63
CA CYS A 196 19.89 -5.97 -0.15
C CYS A 196 19.86 -5.42 -1.60
N LEU A 197 19.55 -4.12 -1.74
CA LEU A 197 19.46 -3.46 -3.05
C LEU A 197 20.83 -2.87 -3.44
N LEU A 198 21.20 -2.98 -4.72
CA LEU A 198 22.40 -2.35 -5.29
C LEU A 198 22.18 -0.85 -5.47
N ASN A 199 23.28 -0.07 -5.43
CA ASN A 199 23.24 1.32 -5.80
C ASN A 199 23.02 1.47 -7.31
N LYS A 200 22.38 2.55 -7.73
CA LYS A 200 22.16 2.88 -9.14
C LYS A 200 23.49 3.00 -9.92
N ASN A 201 24.60 3.22 -9.20
CA ASN A 201 25.94 3.39 -9.75
C ASN A 201 26.86 2.15 -9.57
N ASP A 202 26.43 1.12 -8.85
CA ASP A 202 27.24 -0.09 -8.58
C ASP A 202 27.14 -1.14 -9.70
N SER A 203 26.37 -0.87 -10.75
CA SER A 203 26.13 -1.83 -11.84
C SER A 203 27.21 -1.88 -12.92
N ILE A 204 28.40 -1.30 -12.70
CA ILE A 204 29.52 -1.43 -13.69
C ILE A 204 30.83 -1.57 -12.93
N ASN A 205 31.22 -2.80 -12.63
CA ASN A 205 32.60 -3.32 -12.75
C ASN A 205 32.61 -4.80 -12.32
N ILE A 206 32.09 -5.66 -13.20
CA ILE A 206 32.56 -7.05 -13.23
C ILE A 206 33.49 -7.10 -14.42
N ASP A 207 34.75 -6.75 -14.21
CA ASP A 207 35.83 -7.09 -15.13
C ASP A 207 35.98 -8.61 -15.10
N TYR A 208 35.44 -9.26 -16.11
CA TYR A 208 35.81 -10.64 -16.43
C TYR A 208 37.26 -10.64 -16.96
N HIS A 209 38.24 -10.79 -16.07
CA HIS A 209 39.54 -11.27 -16.45
C HIS A 209 39.46 -12.80 -16.62
N PHE A 210 39.41 -13.24 -17.88
CA PHE A 210 39.73 -14.60 -18.29
C PHE A 210 41.25 -14.72 -18.52
#